data_05839cff9ae9c9fa20738a552d5d0520
#
_entry.id   05839cff9ae9c9fa20738a552d5d0520
#
_cell.length_a   1.000
_cell.length_b   1.000
_cell.length_c   1.000
_cell.angle_alpha   90.00
_cell.angle_beta   90.00
_cell.angle_gamma   90.00
#
_symmetry.space_group_name_H-M   'P 1'
#
loop_
_entity.id
_entity.type
_entity.pdbx_description
1 polymer ?
#
loop_
_entity_poly.entity_id
_entity_poly.type
_entity_poly.pdbx_seq_one_letter_code
_entity_poly.pdbx_strand_id
1 'polypeptide(L)'
;MAAQRLQEALPVDTFVWDQNFTTGLEAVDSQHQMLIETFNDLSEVLQHCNATGEDAGLEQAFERMLTYAQYHFAEEELLMRSSGLDERHVRHHIQQHQQFIDQVGTMWRARAALQDPAQSFVGFLASWLGLHILGIDQSMARQLDSLAQGLSAEQAFAQEMQVHDQGTQALIRMVGRLYHVLSVQNAELARANALLEERVAQRTHELEQANIRLEAFARTDGLLQ
;
A
#
# COMPACT_ATOMS: atom_id res chain seq x y z
N MET A 1 40.57 4.16 -7.07
CA MET A 1 39.97 5.15 -6.18
C MET A 1 38.93 5.92 -6.98
N ALA A 2 37.69 5.44 -7.01
CA ALA A 2 36.58 6.19 -7.60
C ALA A 2 35.26 5.68 -6.98
N ALA A 3 34.63 6.57 -6.25
CA ALA A 3 33.19 6.76 -6.13
C ALA A 3 32.38 5.60 -5.55
N GLN A 4 32.54 5.29 -4.28
CA GLN A 4 31.39 5.00 -3.43
C GLN A 4 30.68 6.34 -3.15
N ARG A 5 29.81 6.75 -4.04
CA ARG A 5 28.75 7.68 -3.67
C ARG A 5 27.78 6.86 -2.83
N LEU A 6 27.81 7.12 -1.54
CA LEU A 6 26.69 6.88 -0.66
C LEU A 6 25.47 7.48 -1.37
N GLN A 7 24.61 6.64 -1.86
CA GLN A 7 23.26 7.02 -2.24
C GLN A 7 22.59 7.34 -0.91
N GLU A 8 22.62 8.60 -0.51
CA GLU A 8 21.79 9.09 0.59
C GLU A 8 20.37 8.71 0.21
N ALA A 9 19.82 7.73 0.90
CA ALA A 9 18.42 7.38 0.78
C ALA A 9 17.65 8.66 1.08
N LEU A 10 16.89 9.15 0.11
CA LEU A 10 15.98 10.27 0.33
C LEU A 10 15.09 9.88 1.52
N PRO A 11 14.89 10.78 2.50
CA PRO A 11 13.99 10.50 3.60
C PRO A 11 12.63 10.16 2.98
N VAL A 12 12.10 9.00 3.32
CA VAL A 12 10.73 8.66 2.93
C VAL A 12 9.84 9.61 3.70
N ASP A 13 9.05 10.42 2.98
CA ASP A 13 8.14 11.37 3.61
C ASP A 13 7.22 10.62 4.57
N THR A 14 7.36 10.90 5.86
CA THR A 14 6.43 10.40 6.87
C THR A 14 5.06 11.02 6.62
N PHE A 15 4.01 10.23 6.75
CA PHE A 15 2.65 10.75 6.63
C PHE A 15 2.36 11.66 7.84
N VAL A 16 2.03 12.93 7.57
CA VAL A 16 1.77 13.92 8.61
C VAL A 16 0.28 14.22 8.68
N TRP A 17 -0.29 14.17 9.89
CA TRP A 17 -1.68 14.59 10.10
C TRP A 17 -1.87 16.06 9.74
N ASP A 18 -2.90 16.35 8.96
CA ASP A 18 -3.32 17.69 8.58
C ASP A 18 -4.80 17.90 8.94
N GLN A 19 -5.20 19.15 9.20
CA GLN A 19 -6.59 19.48 9.55
C GLN A 19 -7.59 19.10 8.45
N ASN A 20 -7.14 18.99 7.20
CA ASN A 20 -7.99 18.54 6.10
C ASN A 20 -8.43 17.07 6.24
N PHE A 21 -7.72 16.25 7.04
CA PHE A 21 -8.10 14.87 7.32
C PHE A 21 -9.14 14.73 8.43
N THR A 22 -9.50 15.83 9.12
CA THR A 22 -10.48 15.80 10.21
C THR A 22 -11.88 15.54 9.66
N THR A 23 -12.52 14.49 10.18
CA THR A 23 -13.92 14.14 9.85
C THR A 23 -14.91 14.89 10.75
N GLY A 24 -14.47 15.33 11.93
CA GLY A 24 -15.30 15.89 13.00
C GLY A 24 -15.91 14.84 13.91
N LEU A 25 -15.63 13.56 13.68
CA LEU A 25 -15.98 12.44 14.57
C LEU A 25 -14.78 12.11 15.44
N GLU A 26 -14.78 12.57 16.69
CA GLU A 26 -13.63 12.52 17.61
C GLU A 26 -12.99 11.13 17.71
N ALA A 27 -13.83 10.09 17.80
CA ALA A 27 -13.34 8.70 17.88
C ALA A 27 -12.64 8.26 16.59
N VAL A 28 -13.21 8.58 15.44
CA VAL A 28 -12.66 8.26 14.10
C VAL A 28 -11.36 9.04 13.86
N ASP A 29 -11.36 10.34 14.16
CA ASP A 29 -10.18 11.19 14.00
C ASP A 29 -9.00 10.72 14.86
N SER A 30 -9.28 10.30 16.10
CA SER A 30 -8.27 9.72 17.01
C SER A 30 -7.71 8.39 16.47
N GLN A 31 -8.55 7.58 15.86
CA GLN A 31 -8.14 6.31 15.24
C GLN A 31 -7.32 6.54 13.96
N HIS A 32 -7.66 7.54 13.15
CA HIS A 32 -6.86 7.95 12.00
C HIS A 32 -5.45 8.41 12.39
N GLN A 33 -5.32 9.20 13.47
CA GLN A 33 -4.01 9.60 13.97
C GLN A 33 -3.17 8.39 14.39
N MET A 34 -3.77 7.42 15.10
CA MET A 34 -3.09 6.19 15.48
C MET A 34 -2.71 5.32 14.27
N LEU A 35 -3.54 5.27 13.22
CA LEU A 35 -3.20 4.60 11.97
C LEU A 35 -1.95 5.21 11.33
N ILE A 36 -1.88 6.55 11.28
CA ILE A 36 -0.72 7.27 10.77
C ILE A 36 0.53 6.95 11.58
N GLU A 37 0.42 6.89 12.91
CA GLU A 37 1.53 6.50 13.79
C GLU A 37 2.02 5.08 13.48
N THR A 38 1.10 4.10 13.38
CA THR A 38 1.47 2.72 13.06
C THR A 38 2.06 2.58 11.66
N PHE A 39 1.63 3.40 10.70
CA PHE A 39 2.22 3.44 9.34
C PHE A 39 3.63 4.01 9.35
N ASN A 40 3.85 5.07 10.11
CA ASN A 40 5.17 5.69 10.27
C ASN A 40 6.14 4.73 10.97
N ASP A 41 5.71 4.04 12.02
CA ASP A 41 6.48 2.98 12.71
C ASP A 41 6.92 1.88 11.71
N LEU A 42 5.99 1.37 10.91
CA LEU A 42 6.30 0.35 9.89
C LEU A 42 7.29 0.90 8.85
N SER A 43 7.12 2.16 8.46
CA SER A 43 8.01 2.84 7.52
C SER A 43 9.45 2.91 8.04
N GLU A 44 9.65 3.32 9.30
CA GLU A 44 10.95 3.39 9.95
C GLU A 44 11.64 2.01 10.01
N VAL A 45 10.89 0.98 10.39
CA VAL A 45 11.41 -0.39 10.44
C VAL A 45 11.81 -0.88 9.04
N LEU A 46 10.97 -0.64 8.02
CA LEU A 46 11.27 -1.01 6.63
C LEU A 46 12.54 -0.31 6.11
N GLN A 47 12.73 0.98 6.42
CA GLN A 47 13.94 1.72 6.05
C GLN A 47 15.18 1.15 6.74
N HIS A 48 15.06 0.81 8.03
CA HIS A 48 16.15 0.20 8.76
C HIS A 48 16.55 -1.16 8.16
N CYS A 49 15.57 -2.01 7.86
CA CYS A 49 15.78 -3.30 7.20
C CYS A 49 16.45 -3.15 5.84
N ASN A 50 16.03 -2.19 5.03
CA ASN A 50 16.65 -1.89 3.73
C ASN A 50 18.13 -1.47 3.87
N ALA A 51 18.46 -0.70 4.91
CA ALA A 51 19.81 -0.18 5.13
C ALA A 51 20.76 -1.23 5.73
N THR A 52 20.27 -2.10 6.60
CA THR A 52 21.10 -3.05 7.38
C THR A 52 21.02 -4.48 6.89
N GLY A 53 19.93 -4.85 6.18
CA GLY A 53 19.63 -6.24 5.86
C GLY A 53 19.09 -7.06 7.04
N GLU A 54 18.80 -6.43 8.18
CA GLU A 54 18.28 -7.08 9.37
C GLU A 54 16.73 -6.99 9.39
N ASP A 55 16.07 -8.13 9.44
CA ASP A 55 14.60 -8.26 9.46
C ASP A 55 13.99 -8.16 10.88
N ALA A 56 14.79 -7.70 11.86
CA ALA A 56 14.37 -7.66 13.25
C ALA A 56 13.17 -6.71 13.46
N GLY A 57 12.03 -7.27 13.85
CA GLY A 57 10.82 -6.51 14.20
C GLY A 57 9.91 -6.14 13.03
N LEU A 58 10.30 -6.42 11.79
CA LEU A 58 9.52 -6.05 10.60
C LEU A 58 8.15 -6.74 10.56
N GLU A 59 8.12 -8.06 10.79
CA GLU A 59 6.85 -8.81 10.84
C GLU A 59 5.94 -8.27 11.95
N GLN A 60 6.50 -7.98 13.13
CA GLN A 60 5.74 -7.45 14.25
C GLN A 60 5.19 -6.04 13.97
N ALA A 61 5.96 -5.16 13.30
CA ALA A 61 5.49 -3.82 12.92
C ALA A 61 4.34 -3.92 11.90
N PHE A 62 4.47 -4.80 10.92
CA PHE A 62 3.42 -5.06 9.94
C PHE A 62 2.14 -5.62 10.58
N GLU A 63 2.25 -6.61 11.46
CA GLU A 63 1.11 -7.18 12.16
C GLU A 63 0.39 -6.17 13.06
N ARG A 64 1.13 -5.29 13.75
CA ARG A 64 0.53 -4.20 14.55
C ARG A 64 -0.28 -3.26 13.66
N MET A 65 0.29 -2.79 12.57
CA MET A 65 -0.38 -1.89 11.64
C MET A 65 -1.64 -2.54 11.05
N LEU A 66 -1.53 -3.78 10.58
CA LEU A 66 -2.65 -4.50 9.97
C LEU A 66 -3.78 -4.76 10.98
N THR A 67 -3.42 -5.18 12.20
CA THR A 67 -4.39 -5.42 13.28
C THR A 67 -5.11 -4.14 13.66
N TYR A 68 -4.39 -3.03 13.74
CA TYR A 68 -5.00 -1.76 14.07
C TYR A 68 -5.92 -1.25 12.94
N ALA A 69 -5.51 -1.40 11.68
CA ALA A 69 -6.36 -1.06 10.54
C ALA A 69 -7.67 -1.87 10.54
N GLN A 70 -7.60 -3.18 10.79
CA GLN A 70 -8.78 -4.04 10.89
C GLN A 70 -9.70 -3.65 12.06
N TYR A 71 -9.12 -3.28 13.20
CA TYR A 71 -9.88 -2.77 14.34
C TYR A 71 -10.63 -1.48 13.97
N HIS A 72 -9.92 -0.50 13.41
CA HIS A 72 -10.49 0.76 12.97
C HIS A 72 -11.64 0.56 11.96
N PHE A 73 -11.44 -0.27 10.94
CA PHE A 73 -12.47 -0.59 9.95
C PHE A 73 -13.71 -1.22 10.58
N ALA A 74 -13.51 -2.12 11.55
CA ALA A 74 -14.64 -2.74 12.25
C ALA A 74 -15.46 -1.72 13.06
N GLU A 75 -14.79 -0.76 13.72
CA GLU A 75 -15.45 0.31 14.46
C GLU A 75 -16.25 1.24 13.54
N GLU A 76 -15.70 1.63 12.37
CA GLU A 76 -16.44 2.43 11.39
C GLU A 76 -17.64 1.67 10.82
N GLU A 77 -17.47 0.40 10.48
CA GLU A 77 -18.56 -0.44 9.99
C GLU A 77 -19.67 -0.58 11.02
N LEU A 78 -19.32 -0.70 12.29
CA LEU A 78 -20.28 -0.71 13.38
C LEU A 78 -21.00 0.64 13.52
N LEU A 79 -20.25 1.75 13.46
CA LEU A 79 -20.78 3.10 13.50
C LEU A 79 -21.77 3.34 12.37
N MET A 80 -21.43 3.02 11.14
CA MET A 80 -22.29 3.18 9.97
C MET A 80 -23.60 2.40 10.11
N ARG A 81 -23.52 1.14 10.52
CA ARG A 81 -24.71 0.27 10.67
C ARG A 81 -25.59 0.70 11.84
N SER A 82 -24.99 1.01 13.00
CA SER A 82 -25.74 1.41 14.18
C SER A 82 -26.42 2.77 14.02
N SER A 83 -25.84 3.66 13.22
CA SER A 83 -26.40 4.97 12.89
C SER A 83 -27.44 4.91 11.77
N GLY A 84 -27.58 3.76 11.09
CA GLY A 84 -28.57 3.58 10.03
C GLY A 84 -28.23 4.32 8.75
N LEU A 85 -26.95 4.43 8.37
CA LEU A 85 -26.55 4.98 7.07
C LEU A 85 -27.11 4.17 5.91
N ASP A 86 -27.19 4.82 4.74
CA ASP A 86 -27.68 4.17 3.53
C ASP A 86 -26.81 2.96 3.14
N GLU A 87 -27.43 1.82 2.88
CA GLU A 87 -26.77 0.57 2.58
C GLU A 87 -25.86 0.62 1.33
N ARG A 88 -26.08 1.56 0.42
CA ARG A 88 -25.21 1.76 -0.76
C ARG A 88 -23.86 2.32 -0.32
N HIS A 89 -23.88 3.27 0.62
CA HIS A 89 -22.65 3.80 1.19
C HIS A 89 -21.93 2.75 2.02
N VAL A 90 -22.62 2.10 2.95
CA VAL A 90 -22.07 1.07 3.84
C VAL A 90 -21.35 -0.03 3.03
N ARG A 91 -22.02 -0.59 2.02
CA ARG A 91 -21.42 -1.66 1.19
C ARG A 91 -20.20 -1.16 0.42
N HIS A 92 -20.24 0.06 -0.12
CA HIS A 92 -19.11 0.61 -0.84
C HIS A 92 -17.91 0.83 0.09
N HIS A 93 -18.14 1.37 1.27
CA HIS A 93 -17.10 1.61 2.28
C HIS A 93 -16.43 0.30 2.72
N ILE A 94 -17.23 -0.71 3.10
CA ILE A 94 -16.72 -2.06 3.46
C ILE A 94 -15.90 -2.68 2.33
N GLN A 95 -16.33 -2.50 1.08
CA GLN A 95 -15.57 -2.98 -0.07
C GLN A 95 -14.18 -2.31 -0.18
N GLN A 96 -14.08 -1.01 0.13
CA GLN A 96 -12.79 -0.31 0.14
C GLN A 96 -11.86 -0.86 1.25
N HIS A 97 -12.39 -1.11 2.45
CA HIS A 97 -11.64 -1.75 3.54
C HIS A 97 -11.09 -3.13 3.14
N GLN A 98 -11.96 -3.97 2.55
CA GLN A 98 -11.54 -5.30 2.10
C GLN A 98 -10.46 -5.23 1.02
N GLN A 99 -10.61 -4.34 0.04
CA GLN A 99 -9.60 -4.13 -1.00
C GLN A 99 -8.25 -3.70 -0.43
N PHE A 100 -8.24 -2.83 0.59
CA PHE A 100 -7.02 -2.45 1.28
C PHE A 100 -6.32 -3.66 1.92
N ILE A 101 -7.04 -4.44 2.73
CA ILE A 101 -6.49 -5.62 3.40
C ILE A 101 -5.90 -6.62 2.39
N ASP A 102 -6.63 -6.89 1.31
CA ASP A 102 -6.19 -7.82 0.25
C ASP A 102 -4.93 -7.31 -0.46
N GLN A 103 -4.87 -6.01 -0.74
CA GLN A 103 -3.74 -5.40 -1.44
C GLN A 103 -2.50 -5.33 -0.55
N VAL A 104 -2.62 -4.87 0.69
CA VAL A 104 -1.52 -4.85 1.66
C VAL A 104 -0.98 -6.25 1.88
N GLY A 105 -1.84 -7.24 2.08
CA GLY A 105 -1.44 -8.64 2.24
C GLY A 105 -0.72 -9.20 1.00
N THR A 106 -1.13 -8.78 -0.20
CA THR A 106 -0.48 -9.18 -1.45
C THR A 106 0.90 -8.55 -1.58
N MET A 107 1.03 -7.25 -1.31
CA MET A 107 2.31 -6.55 -1.29
C MET A 107 3.26 -7.16 -0.27
N TRP A 108 2.76 -7.48 0.93
CA TRP A 108 3.56 -8.09 1.98
C TRP A 108 4.18 -9.43 1.56
N ARG A 109 3.37 -10.31 0.98
CA ARG A 109 3.86 -11.60 0.45
C ARG A 109 4.88 -11.45 -0.67
N ALA A 110 4.77 -10.38 -1.47
CA ALA A 110 5.67 -10.11 -2.59
C ALA A 110 6.86 -9.21 -2.21
N ARG A 111 7.00 -8.78 -0.94
CA ARG A 111 7.96 -7.75 -0.53
C ARG A 111 9.42 -8.03 -0.89
N ALA A 112 9.82 -9.31 -0.84
CA ALA A 112 11.18 -9.71 -1.19
C ALA A 112 11.52 -9.52 -2.68
N ALA A 113 10.51 -9.39 -3.55
CA ALA A 113 10.68 -9.14 -4.98
C ALA A 113 10.58 -7.66 -5.34
N LEU A 114 10.28 -6.77 -4.39
CA LEU A 114 10.23 -5.34 -4.61
C LEU A 114 11.65 -4.75 -4.59
N GLN A 115 11.95 -3.84 -5.50
CA GLN A 115 13.24 -3.16 -5.57
C GLN A 115 13.47 -2.26 -4.34
N ASP A 116 12.42 -1.58 -3.88
CA ASP A 116 12.38 -0.81 -2.64
C ASP A 116 11.06 -1.09 -1.92
N PRO A 117 11.04 -2.08 -1.01
CA PRO A 117 9.85 -2.41 -0.23
C PRO A 117 9.36 -1.24 0.62
N ALA A 118 10.27 -0.49 1.27
CA ALA A 118 9.91 0.61 2.14
C ALA A 118 9.16 1.71 1.37
N GLN A 119 9.72 2.19 0.28
CA GLN A 119 9.09 3.22 -0.53
C GLN A 119 7.75 2.76 -1.10
N SER A 120 7.67 1.49 -1.54
CA SER A 120 6.44 0.92 -2.10
C SER A 120 5.32 0.85 -1.08
N PHE A 121 5.61 0.38 0.15
CA PHE A 121 4.62 0.29 1.23
C PHE A 121 4.19 1.68 1.71
N VAL A 122 5.14 2.55 2.03
CA VAL A 122 4.84 3.89 2.53
C VAL A 122 4.02 4.69 1.52
N GLY A 123 4.43 4.66 0.26
CA GLY A 123 3.69 5.32 -0.82
C GLY A 123 2.26 4.79 -0.95
N PHE A 124 2.07 3.48 -0.88
CA PHE A 124 0.74 2.87 -0.93
C PHE A 124 -0.10 3.26 0.29
N LEU A 125 0.42 3.06 1.50
CA LEU A 125 -0.32 3.30 2.75
C LEU A 125 -0.73 4.77 2.88
N ALA A 126 0.21 5.70 2.66
CA ALA A 126 -0.07 7.14 2.75
C ALA A 126 -1.11 7.60 1.70
N SER A 127 -0.97 7.13 0.47
CA SER A 127 -1.91 7.49 -0.61
C SER A 127 -3.29 6.89 -0.38
N TRP A 128 -3.36 5.62 0.03
CA TRP A 128 -4.63 4.97 0.29
C TRP A 128 -5.35 5.63 1.46
N LEU A 129 -4.67 5.81 2.61
CA LEU A 129 -5.29 6.43 3.78
C LEU A 129 -5.74 7.86 3.50
N GLY A 130 -4.89 8.68 2.87
CA GLY A 130 -5.25 10.05 2.51
C GLY A 130 -6.47 10.12 1.62
N LEU A 131 -6.55 9.29 0.57
CA LEU A 131 -7.70 9.23 -0.33
C LEU A 131 -8.95 8.65 0.34
N HIS A 132 -8.80 7.68 1.26
CA HIS A 132 -9.89 7.08 2.00
C HIS A 132 -10.54 8.10 2.94
N ILE A 133 -9.73 8.75 3.78
CA ILE A 133 -10.22 9.78 4.71
C ILE A 133 -10.90 10.93 3.95
N LEU A 134 -10.20 11.54 2.98
CA LEU A 134 -10.71 12.68 2.23
C LEU A 134 -11.92 12.35 1.36
N GLY A 135 -12.06 11.11 0.94
CA GLY A 135 -13.14 10.66 0.09
C GLY A 135 -14.31 10.09 0.87
N ILE A 136 -14.09 8.92 1.49
CA ILE A 136 -15.19 8.08 1.94
C ILE A 136 -15.55 8.32 3.42
N ASP A 137 -14.56 8.57 4.30
CA ASP A 137 -14.80 8.81 5.71
C ASP A 137 -15.43 10.20 5.95
N GLN A 138 -14.94 11.21 5.24
CA GLN A 138 -15.60 12.52 5.27
C GLN A 138 -17.02 12.47 4.68
N SER A 139 -17.25 11.63 3.65
CA SER A 139 -18.60 11.39 3.13
C SER A 139 -19.49 10.70 4.18
N MET A 140 -18.95 9.71 4.90
CA MET A 140 -19.62 9.07 6.04
C MET A 140 -20.00 10.12 7.10
N ALA A 141 -19.04 10.94 7.52
CA ALA A 141 -19.25 11.95 8.55
C ALA A 141 -20.35 12.96 8.16
N ARG A 142 -20.36 13.45 6.92
CA ARG A 142 -21.41 14.36 6.45
C ARG A 142 -22.79 13.72 6.38
N GLN A 143 -22.86 12.44 6.01
CA GLN A 143 -24.13 11.70 6.04
C GLN A 143 -24.62 11.50 7.47
N LEU A 144 -23.73 11.20 8.43
CA LEU A 144 -24.06 11.12 9.85
C LEU A 144 -24.60 12.43 10.39
N ASP A 145 -23.98 13.56 10.03
CA ASP A 145 -24.45 14.91 10.38
C ASP A 145 -25.83 15.18 9.77
N SER A 146 -26.06 14.81 8.52
CA SER A 146 -27.38 14.93 7.87
C SER A 146 -28.45 14.10 8.57
N LEU A 147 -28.15 12.89 9.02
CA LEU A 147 -29.06 12.06 9.83
C LEU A 147 -29.38 12.74 11.18
N ALA A 148 -28.37 13.31 11.84
CA ALA A 148 -28.56 14.05 13.09
C ALA A 148 -29.44 15.28 12.92
N GLN A 149 -29.44 15.88 11.72
CA GLN A 149 -30.33 16.98 11.34
C GLN A 149 -31.74 16.52 10.94
N GLY A 150 -32.02 15.22 10.97
CA GLY A 150 -33.36 14.65 10.74
C GLY A 150 -33.63 14.21 9.30
N LEU A 151 -32.63 14.17 8.42
CA LEU A 151 -32.80 13.59 7.08
C LEU A 151 -32.91 12.07 7.17
N SER A 152 -33.62 11.46 6.21
CA SER A 152 -33.56 10.00 6.05
C SER A 152 -32.19 9.58 5.47
N ALA A 153 -31.80 8.34 5.66
CA ALA A 153 -30.56 7.77 5.10
C ALA A 153 -30.48 7.95 3.57
N GLU A 154 -31.58 7.71 2.88
CA GLU A 154 -31.65 7.92 1.42
C GLU A 154 -31.45 9.38 1.03
N GLN A 155 -32.06 10.32 1.80
CA GLN A 155 -31.90 11.76 1.55
C GLN A 155 -30.47 12.21 1.82
N ALA A 156 -29.85 11.78 2.92
CA ALA A 156 -28.46 12.07 3.26
C ALA A 156 -27.51 11.57 2.16
N PHE A 157 -27.70 10.33 1.71
CA PHE A 157 -26.93 9.77 0.60
C PHE A 157 -27.12 10.54 -0.72
N ALA A 158 -28.36 10.87 -1.06
CA ALA A 158 -28.67 11.64 -2.29
C ALA A 158 -28.06 13.06 -2.23
N GLN A 159 -28.11 13.71 -1.08
CA GLN A 159 -27.51 15.02 -0.88
C GLN A 159 -25.99 14.96 -1.04
N GLU A 160 -25.33 13.96 -0.46
CA GLU A 160 -23.90 13.75 -0.60
C GLU A 160 -23.49 13.57 -2.06
N MET A 161 -24.27 12.86 -2.84
CA MET A 161 -24.02 12.69 -4.28
C MET A 161 -24.21 13.97 -5.10
N GLN A 162 -24.98 14.95 -4.61
CA GLN A 162 -25.27 16.21 -5.32
C GLN A 162 -24.35 17.37 -4.90
N VAL A 163 -24.00 17.45 -3.61
CA VAL A 163 -23.31 18.61 -3.01
C VAL A 163 -21.81 18.61 -3.27
N HIS A 164 -21.23 17.45 -3.56
CA HIS A 164 -19.79 17.39 -3.79
C HIS A 164 -19.44 18.06 -5.12
N ASP A 165 -18.57 19.06 -5.01
CA ASP A 165 -17.89 19.65 -6.16
C ASP A 165 -17.38 18.51 -7.07
N GLN A 166 -18.13 18.28 -8.15
CA GLN A 166 -17.93 17.16 -9.06
C GLN A 166 -16.49 17.09 -9.55
N GLY A 167 -15.77 18.21 -9.56
CA GLY A 167 -14.38 18.32 -9.94
C GLY A 167 -13.42 17.71 -8.92
N THR A 168 -13.52 18.08 -7.65
CA THR A 168 -12.62 17.60 -6.59
C THR A 168 -12.80 16.09 -6.35
N GLN A 169 -14.04 15.62 -6.27
CA GLN A 169 -14.36 14.20 -6.16
C GLN A 169 -13.93 13.41 -7.40
N ALA A 170 -14.06 13.98 -8.60
CA ALA A 170 -13.58 13.35 -9.81
C ALA A 170 -12.06 13.23 -9.80
N LEU A 171 -11.34 14.25 -9.33
CA LEU A 171 -9.88 14.22 -9.17
C LEU A 171 -9.44 13.19 -8.14
N ILE A 172 -10.04 13.14 -6.95
CA ILE A 172 -9.74 12.14 -5.91
C ILE A 172 -9.94 10.73 -6.48
N ARG A 173 -11.09 10.47 -7.12
CA ARG A 173 -11.35 9.17 -7.76
C ARG A 173 -10.36 8.85 -8.89
N MET A 174 -9.97 9.85 -9.68
CA MET A 174 -9.00 9.67 -10.77
C MET A 174 -7.61 9.35 -10.21
N VAL A 175 -7.13 10.08 -9.23
CA VAL A 175 -5.85 9.84 -8.55
C VAL A 175 -5.85 8.46 -7.89
N GLY A 176 -6.91 8.08 -7.18
CA GLY A 176 -7.06 6.75 -6.59
C GLY A 176 -6.99 5.63 -7.62
N ARG A 177 -7.66 5.78 -8.78
CA ARG A 177 -7.58 4.80 -9.88
C ARG A 177 -6.19 4.71 -10.48
N LEU A 178 -5.54 5.84 -10.73
CA LEU A 178 -4.18 5.88 -11.26
C LEU A 178 -3.21 5.19 -10.30
N TYR A 179 -3.35 5.47 -9.01
CA TYR A 179 -2.52 4.86 -7.99
C TYR A 179 -2.72 3.33 -7.92
N HIS A 180 -3.97 2.89 -7.96
CA HIS A 180 -4.29 1.45 -8.01
C HIS A 180 -3.67 0.77 -9.25
N VAL A 181 -3.81 1.37 -10.44
CA VAL A 181 -3.22 0.84 -11.68
C VAL A 181 -1.71 0.77 -11.57
N LEU A 182 -1.05 1.83 -11.07
CA LEU A 182 0.40 1.86 -10.87
C LEU A 182 0.87 0.79 -9.87
N SER A 183 0.16 0.60 -8.77
CA SER A 183 0.48 -0.43 -7.78
C SER A 183 0.40 -1.83 -8.37
N VAL A 184 -0.64 -2.12 -9.15
CA VAL A 184 -0.80 -3.41 -9.84
C VAL A 184 0.33 -3.61 -10.86
N GLN A 185 0.61 -2.61 -11.69
CA GLN A 185 1.70 -2.69 -12.68
C GLN A 185 3.07 -2.87 -12.04
N ASN A 186 3.36 -2.18 -10.93
CA ASN A 186 4.60 -2.35 -10.20
C ASN A 186 4.75 -3.77 -9.64
N ALA A 187 3.68 -4.36 -9.12
CA ALA A 187 3.67 -5.74 -8.64
C ALA A 187 3.90 -6.75 -9.79
N GLU A 188 3.33 -6.50 -10.97
CA GLU A 188 3.53 -7.33 -12.17
C GLU A 188 4.97 -7.21 -12.69
N LEU A 189 5.52 -5.99 -12.74
CA LEU A 189 6.92 -5.74 -13.13
C LEU A 189 7.90 -6.44 -12.17
N ALA A 190 7.67 -6.36 -10.87
CA ALA A 190 8.50 -7.05 -9.88
C ALA A 190 8.50 -8.57 -10.10
N ARG A 191 7.33 -9.16 -10.36
CA ARG A 191 7.23 -10.60 -10.70
C ARG A 191 7.95 -10.95 -11.99
N ALA A 192 7.80 -10.12 -13.02
CA ALA A 192 8.47 -10.34 -14.31
C ALA A 192 9.99 -10.24 -14.17
N ASN A 193 10.49 -9.28 -13.40
CA ASN A 193 11.92 -9.14 -13.12
C ASN A 193 12.48 -10.35 -12.36
N ALA A 194 11.80 -10.83 -11.32
CA ALA A 194 12.22 -12.03 -10.59
C ALA A 194 12.33 -13.26 -11.50
N LEU A 195 11.36 -13.47 -12.41
CA LEU A 195 11.42 -14.54 -13.40
C LEU A 195 12.55 -14.38 -14.42
N LEU A 196 12.88 -13.15 -14.79
CA LEU A 196 14.00 -12.87 -15.68
C LEU A 196 15.34 -13.15 -15.01
N GLU A 197 15.50 -12.73 -13.74
CA GLU A 197 16.71 -12.99 -12.95
C GLU A 197 16.95 -14.49 -12.78
N GLU A 198 15.91 -15.27 -12.44
CA GLU A 198 16.01 -16.73 -12.36
C GLU A 198 16.43 -17.34 -13.70
N ARG A 199 15.84 -16.90 -14.82
CA ARG A 199 16.20 -17.38 -16.17
C ARG A 199 17.61 -17.00 -16.55
N VAL A 200 18.07 -15.78 -16.21
CA VAL A 200 19.46 -15.35 -16.44
C VAL A 200 20.41 -16.21 -15.64
N ALA A 201 20.16 -16.44 -14.36
CA ALA A 201 20.99 -17.30 -13.50
C ALA A 201 21.09 -18.73 -14.06
N GLN A 202 19.97 -19.31 -14.50
CA GLN A 202 19.94 -20.63 -15.12
C GLN A 202 20.76 -20.66 -16.41
N ARG A 203 20.59 -19.67 -17.29
CA ARG A 203 21.35 -19.61 -18.56
C ARG A 203 22.84 -19.39 -18.34
N THR A 204 23.22 -18.60 -17.38
CA THR A 204 24.62 -18.39 -17.00
C THR A 204 25.25 -19.71 -16.55
N HIS A 205 24.55 -20.46 -15.70
CA HIS A 205 25.02 -21.78 -15.26
C HIS A 205 25.14 -22.78 -16.40
N GLU A 206 24.17 -22.84 -17.31
CA GLU A 206 24.23 -23.70 -18.51
C GLU A 206 25.43 -23.36 -19.40
N LEU A 207 25.70 -22.05 -19.60
CA LEU A 207 26.85 -21.57 -20.38
C LEU A 207 28.18 -21.92 -19.72
N GLU A 208 28.30 -21.76 -18.40
CA GLU A 208 29.48 -22.15 -17.65
C GLU A 208 29.77 -23.66 -17.79
N GLN A 209 28.75 -24.50 -17.66
CA GLN A 209 28.89 -25.93 -17.85
C GLN A 209 29.28 -26.31 -19.30
N ALA A 210 28.70 -25.62 -20.31
CA ALA A 210 29.06 -25.83 -21.70
C ALA A 210 30.51 -25.42 -21.95
N ASN A 211 30.97 -24.32 -21.40
CA ASN A 211 32.37 -23.87 -21.51
C ASN A 211 33.37 -24.87 -20.89
N ILE A 212 33.06 -25.34 -19.70
CA ILE A 212 33.91 -26.39 -19.04
C ILE A 212 34.03 -27.66 -19.92
N ARG A 213 32.92 -28.08 -20.55
CA ARG A 213 32.95 -29.24 -21.47
C ARG A 213 33.79 -28.97 -22.72
N LEU A 214 33.64 -27.78 -23.33
CA LEU A 214 34.42 -27.37 -24.48
C LEU A 214 35.93 -27.32 -24.20
N GLU A 215 36.32 -26.77 -23.04
CA GLU A 215 37.71 -26.75 -22.60
C GLU A 215 38.25 -28.13 -22.36
N ALA A 216 37.48 -29.06 -21.81
CA ALA A 216 37.86 -30.45 -21.61
C ALA A 216 38.10 -31.17 -22.96
N PHE A 217 37.22 -30.96 -23.95
CA PHE A 217 37.39 -31.50 -25.31
C PHE A 217 38.64 -30.93 -25.99
N ALA A 218 38.87 -29.61 -25.94
CA ALA A 218 40.03 -28.96 -26.53
C ALA A 218 41.35 -29.46 -25.94
N ARG A 219 41.41 -29.78 -24.66
CA ARG A 219 42.61 -30.37 -24.02
C ARG A 219 42.84 -31.83 -24.44
N THR A 220 41.78 -32.58 -24.71
CA THR A 220 41.90 -34.00 -25.09
C THR A 220 42.38 -34.13 -26.55
N ASP A 221 41.91 -33.27 -27.48
CA ASP A 221 42.33 -33.22 -28.86
C ASP A 221 43.78 -32.72 -29.01
N GLY A 222 44.24 -31.82 -28.13
CA GLY A 222 45.62 -31.31 -28.13
C GLY A 222 46.67 -32.33 -27.64
N LEU A 223 46.26 -33.44 -27.04
CA LEU A 223 47.16 -34.53 -26.60
C LEU A 223 47.32 -35.68 -27.61
N LEU A 224 46.61 -35.61 -28.72
CA LEU A 224 46.64 -36.63 -29.80
C LEU A 224 47.46 -36.21 -31.04
N GLN A 225 48.17 -35.10 -30.99
CA GLN A 225 49.15 -34.64 -31.96
C GLN A 225 50.57 -34.73 -31.41
#